data_8d51ab40955681809694c4d4060b9cb3
#
_entry.id   8d51ab40955681809694c4d4060b9cb3
#
_cell.length_a   1.000
_cell.length_b   1.000
_cell.length_c   1.000
_cell.angle_alpha   90.00
_cell.angle_beta   90.00
_cell.angle_gamma   90.00
#
_symmetry.space_group_name_H-M   'P 1'
#
loop_
_entity.id
_entity.type
_entity.pdbx_description
1 polymer ?
#
loop_
_entity_poly.entity_id
_entity_poly.type
_entity_poly.pdbx_seq_one_letter_code
_entity_poly.pdbx_strand_id
1 'polypeptide(L)'
;MQNNSKNINRLISVLWNRKWRIMLGTLIGAAVLWVLSTVVIKPVYTASMSMYVYGNKNRSAAEETALTESDITVSQSLAETYGVIIQSNTVMEKIIKRLDLDMTKNQLKEKIKTASVQNTEILSVEVTDKDKKRAAEIANTIAKVLPGEISRVVKNGGIEIVDYAETPDEPTFPNVWMNTAAGAAAGFLMVCGFYLLKEYFRTKVRKEEDLREYFGMDIPILGTCLLYTSDA
;
A
#
# COMPACT_ATOMS: atom_id res chain seq x y z
N MET A 1 -20.87 -22.05 29.41
CA MET A 1 -20.30 -20.77 28.93
C MET A 1 -19.28 -20.12 29.91
N GLN A 2 -19.13 -20.60 31.13
CA GLN A 2 -18.26 -20.01 32.18
C GLN A 2 -16.77 -20.36 32.06
N ASN A 3 -16.40 -21.43 31.32
CA ASN A 3 -15.00 -21.86 31.17
C ASN A 3 -14.17 -20.98 30.19
N ASN A 4 -14.82 -20.36 29.18
CA ASN A 4 -14.10 -19.53 28.23
C ASN A 4 -13.59 -18.19 28.83
N SER A 5 -14.32 -17.61 29.77
CA SER A 5 -13.92 -16.33 30.38
C SER A 5 -12.71 -16.50 31.35
N LYS A 6 -12.58 -17.64 32.01
CA LYS A 6 -11.43 -17.92 32.89
C LYS A 6 -10.14 -18.14 32.09
N ASN A 7 -10.23 -18.81 30.94
CA ASN A 7 -9.08 -19.02 30.06
C ASN A 7 -8.61 -17.71 29.42
N ILE A 8 -9.52 -16.83 29.02
CA ILE A 8 -9.19 -15.52 28.47
C ILE A 8 -8.48 -14.63 29.50
N ASN A 9 -8.98 -14.59 30.74
CA ASN A 9 -8.36 -13.82 31.82
C ASN A 9 -6.96 -14.34 32.19
N ARG A 10 -6.75 -15.67 32.10
CA ARG A 10 -5.42 -16.28 32.30
C ARG A 10 -4.45 -15.87 31.19
N LEU A 11 -4.87 -15.90 29.92
CA LEU A 11 -4.05 -15.46 28.79
C LEU A 11 -3.68 -13.98 28.90
N ILE A 12 -4.64 -13.13 29.27
CA ILE A 12 -4.40 -11.70 29.49
C ILE A 12 -3.38 -11.46 30.61
N SER A 13 -3.49 -12.19 31.73
CA SER A 13 -2.56 -12.06 32.87
C SER A 13 -1.13 -12.48 32.50
N VAL A 14 -0.96 -13.49 31.66
CA VAL A 14 0.35 -13.92 31.14
C VAL A 14 1.00 -12.86 30.27
N LEU A 15 0.21 -12.22 29.39
CA LEU A 15 0.68 -11.11 28.56
C LEU A 15 1.02 -9.89 29.42
N TRP A 16 0.17 -9.55 30.38
CA TRP A 16 0.37 -8.37 31.24
C TRP A 16 1.64 -8.47 32.11
N ASN A 17 1.93 -9.66 32.63
CA ASN A 17 3.13 -9.90 33.44
C ASN A 17 4.44 -9.84 32.62
N ARG A 18 4.33 -9.91 31.28
CA ARG A 18 5.48 -9.90 30.36
C ARG A 18 5.47 -8.71 29.40
N LYS A 19 4.71 -7.67 29.72
CA LYS A 19 4.53 -6.45 28.89
C LYS A 19 5.85 -5.84 28.41
N TRP A 20 6.89 -5.82 29.23
CA TRP A 20 8.21 -5.29 28.87
C TRP A 20 8.87 -6.08 27.75
N ARG A 21 8.73 -7.42 27.73
CA ARG A 21 9.29 -8.26 26.65
C ARG A 21 8.49 -8.16 25.37
N ILE A 22 7.18 -7.99 25.48
CA ILE A 22 6.30 -7.75 24.32
C ILE A 22 6.66 -6.39 23.72
N MET A 23 6.80 -5.36 24.56
CA MET A 23 7.19 -4.02 24.12
C MET A 23 8.58 -4.02 23.44
N LEU A 24 9.54 -4.76 23.99
CA LEU A 24 10.86 -4.90 23.38
C LEU A 24 10.78 -5.61 22.03
N GLY A 25 9.97 -6.67 21.91
CA GLY A 25 9.79 -7.38 20.63
C GLY A 25 9.10 -6.54 19.55
N THR A 26 8.10 -5.71 19.92
CA THR A 26 7.47 -4.77 18.99
C THR A 26 8.48 -3.72 18.52
N LEU A 27 9.32 -3.22 19.41
CA LEU A 27 10.33 -2.22 19.09
C LEU A 27 11.42 -2.78 18.19
N ILE A 28 11.86 -4.02 18.41
CA ILE A 28 12.79 -4.72 17.53
C ILE A 28 12.18 -4.94 16.16
N GLY A 29 10.94 -5.42 16.08
CA GLY A 29 10.22 -5.62 14.82
C GLY A 29 10.08 -4.32 14.01
N ALA A 30 9.72 -3.23 14.68
CA ALA A 30 9.67 -1.90 14.07
C ALA A 30 11.04 -1.44 13.55
N ALA A 31 12.09 -1.58 14.37
CA ALA A 31 13.45 -1.17 14.01
C ALA A 31 14.00 -1.97 12.81
N VAL A 32 13.75 -3.27 12.75
CA VAL A 32 14.19 -4.12 11.64
C VAL A 32 13.55 -3.67 10.33
N LEU A 33 12.22 -3.49 10.28
CA LEU A 33 11.57 -3.06 9.06
C LEU A 33 11.85 -1.59 8.71
N TRP A 34 12.10 -0.74 9.69
CA TRP A 34 12.56 0.63 9.45
C TRP A 34 13.92 0.64 8.75
N VAL A 35 14.91 -0.11 9.24
CA VAL A 35 16.24 -0.24 8.63
C VAL A 35 16.14 -0.87 7.23
N LEU A 36 15.37 -1.94 7.07
CA LEU A 36 15.15 -2.57 5.77
C LEU A 36 14.52 -1.58 4.77
N SER A 37 13.55 -0.79 5.20
CA SER A 37 12.86 0.18 4.36
C SER A 37 13.78 1.34 3.91
N THR A 38 14.72 1.78 4.77
CA THR A 38 15.58 2.93 4.47
C THR A 38 16.88 2.55 3.75
N VAL A 39 17.44 1.35 4.05
CA VAL A 39 18.76 0.95 3.56
C VAL A 39 18.67 0.04 2.34
N VAL A 40 17.73 -0.92 2.34
CA VAL A 40 17.66 -1.96 1.31
C VAL A 40 16.80 -1.55 0.13
N ILE A 41 15.68 -0.85 0.38
CA ILE A 41 14.73 -0.48 -0.68
C ILE A 41 15.16 0.85 -1.30
N LYS A 42 15.46 0.83 -2.60
CA LYS A 42 15.80 2.06 -3.34
C LYS A 42 14.58 2.96 -3.45
N PRO A 43 14.70 4.26 -3.18
CA PRO A 43 13.59 5.19 -3.32
C PRO A 43 13.12 5.28 -4.78
N VAL A 44 11.81 5.44 -4.93
CA VAL A 44 11.15 5.61 -6.22
C VAL A 44 10.28 6.87 -6.14
N TYR A 45 10.36 7.69 -7.17
CA TYR A 45 9.68 8.97 -7.27
C TYR A 45 8.58 8.89 -8.32
N THR A 46 7.45 9.49 -8.05
CA THR A 46 6.32 9.55 -8.98
C THR A 46 6.07 11.01 -9.34
N ALA A 47 6.17 11.32 -10.61
CA ALA A 47 5.77 12.59 -11.19
C ALA A 47 4.40 12.43 -11.84
N SER A 48 3.45 13.29 -11.54
CA SER A 48 2.09 13.27 -12.07
C SER A 48 1.82 14.49 -12.92
N MET A 49 1.05 14.32 -13.99
CA MET A 49 0.48 15.38 -14.79
C MET A 49 -1.00 15.13 -15.02
N SER A 50 -1.75 16.21 -15.23
CA SER A 50 -3.18 16.16 -15.48
C SER A 50 -3.53 16.75 -16.83
N MET A 51 -4.47 16.12 -17.53
CA MET A 51 -4.95 16.60 -18.81
C MET A 51 -6.47 16.51 -18.90
N TYR A 52 -7.08 17.48 -19.52
CA TYR A 52 -8.48 17.50 -19.85
C TYR A 52 -8.71 16.83 -21.19
N VAL A 53 -9.66 15.92 -21.22
CA VAL A 53 -10.01 15.11 -22.40
C VAL A 53 -11.34 15.60 -22.93
N TYR A 54 -11.41 15.91 -24.22
CA TYR A 54 -12.67 16.31 -24.84
C TYR A 54 -12.89 15.56 -26.17
N GLY A 55 -14.17 15.18 -26.40
CA GLY A 55 -14.63 14.69 -27.67
C GLY A 55 -15.34 15.81 -28.43
N ASN A 56 -15.32 15.77 -29.75
CA ASN A 56 -16.07 16.62 -30.67
C ASN A 56 -16.18 18.12 -30.35
N LYS A 57 -15.17 18.92 -30.77
CA LYS A 57 -15.20 20.39 -30.72
C LYS A 57 -16.35 21.08 -31.50
N ASN A 58 -17.18 20.32 -32.24
CA ASN A 58 -18.26 20.85 -33.07
C ASN A 58 -19.61 20.97 -32.38
N ARG A 59 -19.67 20.92 -31.03
CA ARG A 59 -20.87 21.36 -30.31
C ARG A 59 -20.95 22.88 -30.45
N SER A 60 -21.93 23.33 -31.24
CA SER A 60 -22.26 24.73 -31.34
C SER A 60 -22.59 25.28 -29.97
N ALA A 61 -22.13 26.49 -29.65
CA ALA A 61 -22.34 27.19 -28.38
C ALA A 61 -23.81 27.34 -27.94
N ALA A 62 -24.76 26.82 -28.71
CA ALA A 62 -26.20 26.82 -28.42
C ALA A 62 -26.65 25.56 -27.61
N GLU A 63 -25.82 24.53 -27.46
CA GLU A 63 -26.17 23.27 -26.76
C GLU A 63 -25.50 23.11 -25.38
N GLU A 64 -24.83 24.15 -24.89
CA GLU A 64 -24.09 24.12 -23.61
C GLU A 64 -24.96 24.03 -22.34
N THR A 65 -26.29 23.94 -22.45
CA THR A 65 -27.17 24.17 -21.31
C THR A 65 -27.68 22.91 -20.59
N ALA A 66 -27.32 21.71 -21.04
CA ALA A 66 -27.74 20.49 -20.35
C ALA A 66 -26.65 19.39 -20.43
N LEU A 67 -25.82 19.29 -19.39
CA LEU A 67 -25.03 18.09 -19.16
C LEU A 67 -25.96 16.93 -18.91
N THR A 68 -26.07 16.01 -19.84
CA THR A 68 -26.87 14.81 -19.71
C THR A 68 -25.99 13.70 -19.12
N GLU A 69 -26.53 12.79 -18.29
CA GLU A 69 -25.82 11.61 -17.77
C GLU A 69 -25.11 10.80 -18.87
N SER A 70 -25.62 10.83 -20.08
CA SER A 70 -25.03 10.26 -21.27
C SER A 70 -23.68 10.92 -21.63
N ASP A 71 -23.49 12.20 -21.39
CA ASP A 71 -22.26 12.92 -21.73
C ASP A 71 -21.11 12.52 -20.79
N ILE A 72 -21.41 12.30 -19.52
CA ILE A 72 -20.43 11.84 -18.51
C ILE A 72 -19.92 10.43 -18.87
N THR A 73 -20.81 9.54 -19.27
CA THR A 73 -20.45 8.17 -19.65
C THR A 73 -19.55 8.13 -20.92
N VAL A 74 -19.85 9.01 -21.88
CA VAL A 74 -19.05 9.15 -23.11
C VAL A 74 -17.64 9.69 -22.79
N SER A 75 -17.55 10.68 -21.92
CA SER A 75 -16.27 11.28 -21.53
C SER A 75 -15.38 10.30 -20.76
N GLN A 76 -15.95 9.45 -19.90
CA GLN A 76 -15.22 8.38 -19.21
C GLN A 76 -14.67 7.35 -20.21
N SER A 77 -15.45 6.92 -21.20
CA SER A 77 -15.00 5.99 -22.24
C SER A 77 -13.89 6.60 -23.10
N LEU A 78 -13.89 7.92 -23.31
CA LEU A 78 -12.80 8.62 -24.01
C LEU A 78 -11.52 8.63 -23.18
N ALA A 79 -11.61 8.88 -21.87
CA ALA A 79 -10.44 8.88 -20.98
C ALA A 79 -9.77 7.49 -20.94
N GLU A 80 -10.54 6.41 -20.91
CA GLU A 80 -10.01 5.05 -21.02
C GLU A 80 -9.33 4.80 -22.36
N THR A 81 -9.97 5.22 -23.46
CA THR A 81 -9.39 5.11 -24.81
C THR A 81 -8.07 5.86 -24.91
N TYR A 82 -7.99 7.06 -24.34
CA TYR A 82 -6.77 7.85 -24.35
C TYR A 82 -5.69 7.23 -23.47
N GLY A 83 -6.05 6.62 -22.35
CA GLY A 83 -5.14 5.81 -21.54
C GLY A 83 -4.47 4.68 -22.34
N VAL A 84 -5.25 3.99 -23.20
CA VAL A 84 -4.71 2.95 -24.10
C VAL A 84 -3.78 3.57 -25.16
N ILE A 85 -4.13 4.73 -25.72
CA ILE A 85 -3.28 5.42 -26.72
C ILE A 85 -1.95 5.84 -26.07
N ILE A 86 -1.95 6.35 -24.85
CA ILE A 86 -0.74 6.70 -24.10
C ILE A 86 0.19 5.49 -23.98
N GLN A 87 -0.35 4.33 -23.67
CA GLN A 87 0.41 3.09 -23.52
C GLN A 87 0.74 2.38 -24.85
N SER A 88 0.42 3.01 -25.97
CA SER A 88 0.72 2.42 -27.29
C SER A 88 2.23 2.35 -27.56
N ASN A 89 2.63 1.35 -28.35
CA ASN A 89 4.04 1.18 -28.74
C ASN A 89 4.60 2.40 -29.50
N THR A 90 3.75 3.10 -30.25
CA THR A 90 4.13 4.28 -31.03
C THR A 90 4.49 5.45 -30.12
N VAL A 91 3.67 5.69 -29.08
CA VAL A 91 3.94 6.75 -28.09
C VAL A 91 5.20 6.41 -27.30
N MET A 92 5.35 5.17 -26.82
CA MET A 92 6.54 4.73 -26.09
C MET A 92 7.81 4.91 -26.90
N GLU A 93 7.79 4.54 -28.18
CA GLU A 93 8.95 4.69 -29.07
C GLU A 93 9.34 6.15 -29.27
N LYS A 94 8.37 7.04 -29.43
CA LYS A 94 8.63 8.47 -29.58
C LYS A 94 9.23 9.09 -28.33
N ILE A 95 8.78 8.68 -27.13
CA ILE A 95 9.32 9.13 -25.85
C ILE A 95 10.76 8.65 -25.70
N ILE A 96 11.02 7.34 -25.91
CA ILE A 96 12.35 6.73 -25.82
C ILE A 96 13.33 7.47 -26.75
N LYS A 97 12.96 7.69 -28.01
CA LYS A 97 13.80 8.39 -28.98
C LYS A 97 14.03 9.86 -28.62
N ARG A 98 13.04 10.54 -28.06
CA ARG A 98 13.13 11.96 -27.76
C ARG A 98 13.99 12.27 -26.54
N LEU A 99 14.00 11.36 -25.56
CA LEU A 99 14.78 11.46 -24.32
C LEU A 99 16.05 10.60 -24.33
N ASP A 100 16.32 9.89 -25.44
CA ASP A 100 17.44 8.96 -25.58
C ASP A 100 17.54 7.98 -24.40
N LEU A 101 16.40 7.33 -24.07
CA LEU A 101 16.32 6.44 -22.92
C LEU A 101 16.88 5.05 -23.26
N ASP A 102 17.79 4.57 -22.43
CA ASP A 102 18.30 3.19 -22.50
C ASP A 102 17.33 2.21 -21.80
N MET A 103 16.14 2.05 -22.37
CA MET A 103 15.12 1.11 -21.89
C MET A 103 14.19 0.63 -23.02
N THR A 104 13.60 -0.53 -22.80
CA THR A 104 12.62 -1.10 -23.74
C THR A 104 11.24 -0.44 -23.58
N LYS A 105 10.42 -0.55 -24.64
CA LYS A 105 9.02 -0.04 -24.63
C LYS A 105 8.21 -0.65 -23.46
N ASN A 106 8.42 -1.92 -23.15
CA ASN A 106 7.72 -2.59 -22.06
C ASN A 106 8.15 -2.06 -20.68
N GLN A 107 9.44 -1.83 -20.49
CA GLN A 107 9.95 -1.22 -19.26
C GLN A 107 9.42 0.19 -19.04
N LEU A 108 9.26 0.97 -20.12
CA LEU A 108 8.65 2.31 -20.02
C LEU A 108 7.17 2.23 -19.70
N LYS A 109 6.41 1.29 -20.32
CA LYS A 109 4.99 1.08 -20.00
C LYS A 109 4.75 0.74 -18.52
N GLU A 110 5.58 -0.11 -17.92
CA GLU A 110 5.48 -0.48 -16.51
C GLU A 110 5.66 0.70 -15.56
N LYS A 111 6.36 1.75 -16.02
CA LYS A 111 6.58 2.98 -15.25
C LYS A 111 5.46 3.99 -15.40
N ILE A 112 4.57 3.83 -16.36
CA ILE A 112 3.51 4.78 -16.67
C ILE A 112 2.17 4.19 -16.25
N LYS A 113 1.47 4.89 -15.37
CA LYS A 113 0.10 4.59 -14.98
C LYS A 113 -0.81 5.71 -15.45
N THR A 114 -1.98 5.33 -15.95
CA THR A 114 -3.01 6.27 -16.36
C THR A 114 -4.27 5.98 -15.56
N ALA A 115 -4.89 7.01 -15.01
CA ALA A 115 -6.12 6.90 -14.26
C ALA A 115 -7.04 8.08 -14.61
N SER A 116 -8.32 7.79 -14.87
CA SER A 116 -9.33 8.84 -14.93
C SER A 116 -9.67 9.29 -13.51
N VAL A 117 -9.71 10.60 -13.30
CA VAL A 117 -10.19 11.16 -12.04
C VAL A 117 -11.72 10.94 -11.98
N GLN A 118 -12.19 10.33 -10.90
CA GLN A 118 -13.58 9.87 -10.77
C GLN A 118 -14.60 10.92 -11.21
N ASN A 119 -15.49 10.52 -12.12
CA ASN A 119 -16.60 11.33 -12.65
C ASN A 119 -16.19 12.66 -13.32
N THR A 120 -14.97 12.75 -13.79
CA THR A 120 -14.47 13.94 -14.51
C THR A 120 -13.87 13.56 -15.87
N GLU A 121 -13.72 14.55 -16.73
CA GLU A 121 -13.02 14.46 -18.02
C GLU A 121 -11.51 14.64 -17.88
N ILE A 122 -10.99 14.50 -16.64
CA ILE A 122 -9.56 14.66 -16.35
C ILE A 122 -8.90 13.28 -16.34
N LEU A 123 -7.86 13.14 -17.14
CA LEU A 123 -6.97 12.01 -17.15
C LEU A 123 -5.67 12.36 -16.44
N SER A 124 -5.36 11.63 -15.39
CA SER A 124 -4.08 11.71 -14.68
C SER A 124 -3.10 10.70 -15.26
N VAL A 125 -1.87 11.12 -15.50
CA VAL A 125 -0.76 10.27 -15.92
C VAL A 125 0.35 10.37 -14.89
N GLU A 126 0.67 9.23 -14.31
CA GLU A 126 1.73 9.10 -13.30
C GLU A 126 2.92 8.35 -13.91
N VAL A 127 4.09 8.93 -13.75
CA VAL A 127 5.35 8.32 -14.19
C VAL A 127 6.23 8.06 -12.97
N THR A 128 6.64 6.81 -12.83
CA THR A 128 7.42 6.33 -11.68
C THR A 128 8.84 6.01 -12.11
N ASP A 129 9.84 6.64 -11.50
CA ASP A 129 11.26 6.36 -11.77
C ASP A 129 12.12 6.47 -10.51
N LYS A 130 13.34 5.90 -10.57
CA LYS A 130 14.35 6.03 -9.50
C LYS A 130 14.98 7.42 -9.47
N ASP A 131 14.96 8.12 -10.58
CA ASP A 131 15.42 9.50 -10.73
C ASP A 131 14.23 10.44 -10.83
N LYS A 132 14.11 11.36 -9.86
CA LYS A 132 13.04 12.32 -9.77
C LYS A 132 12.94 13.27 -10.96
N LYS A 133 14.08 13.68 -11.52
CA LYS A 133 14.12 14.54 -12.71
C LYS A 133 13.64 13.78 -13.94
N ARG A 134 14.13 12.56 -14.12
CA ARG A 134 13.73 11.70 -15.24
C ARG A 134 12.25 11.36 -15.22
N ALA A 135 11.65 11.14 -14.04
CA ALA A 135 10.21 10.94 -13.90
C ALA A 135 9.41 12.13 -14.46
N ALA A 136 9.77 13.35 -14.05
CA ALA A 136 9.13 14.57 -14.52
C ALA A 136 9.38 14.83 -16.02
N GLU A 137 10.59 14.57 -16.52
CA GLU A 137 10.93 14.71 -17.93
C GLU A 137 10.14 13.75 -18.83
N ILE A 138 9.98 12.50 -18.42
CA ILE A 138 9.15 11.52 -19.13
C ILE A 138 7.70 12.00 -19.16
N ALA A 139 7.13 12.38 -18.01
CA ALA A 139 5.75 12.87 -17.93
C ALA A 139 5.52 14.11 -18.81
N ASN A 140 6.41 15.09 -18.74
CA ASN A 140 6.32 16.28 -19.59
C ASN A 140 6.56 16.01 -21.08
N THR A 141 7.32 14.97 -21.42
CA THR A 141 7.49 14.54 -22.80
C THR A 141 6.22 13.86 -23.33
N ILE A 142 5.53 13.09 -22.50
CA ILE A 142 4.20 12.55 -22.81
C ILE A 142 3.25 13.72 -23.13
N ALA A 143 3.20 14.74 -22.27
CA ALA A 143 2.38 15.93 -22.48
C ALA A 143 2.61 16.61 -23.85
N LYS A 144 3.87 16.63 -24.32
CA LYS A 144 4.25 17.24 -25.61
C LYS A 144 3.95 16.35 -26.83
N VAL A 145 4.02 15.02 -26.67
CA VAL A 145 3.85 14.08 -27.77
C VAL A 145 2.38 13.70 -27.99
N LEU A 146 1.63 13.61 -26.90
CA LEU A 146 0.29 13.05 -26.88
C LEU A 146 -0.75 13.82 -27.71
N PRO A 147 -0.81 15.19 -27.71
CA PRO A 147 -1.79 15.91 -28.52
C PRO A 147 -1.73 15.56 -30.00
N GLY A 148 -0.52 15.43 -30.53
CA GLY A 148 -0.32 15.05 -31.94
C GLY A 148 -0.75 13.62 -32.26
N GLU A 149 -0.54 12.67 -31.33
CA GLU A 149 -0.95 11.28 -31.54
C GLU A 149 -2.46 11.11 -31.42
N ILE A 150 -3.10 11.79 -30.47
CA ILE A 150 -4.55 11.74 -30.32
C ILE A 150 -5.24 12.35 -31.52
N SER A 151 -4.80 13.53 -32.00
CA SER A 151 -5.37 14.16 -33.20
C SER A 151 -5.22 13.29 -34.45
N ARG A 152 -4.21 12.42 -34.49
CA ARG A 152 -4.01 11.46 -35.59
C ARG A 152 -4.98 10.28 -35.54
N VAL A 153 -5.30 9.80 -34.33
CA VAL A 153 -6.08 8.58 -34.09
C VAL A 153 -7.57 8.88 -33.94
N VAL A 154 -7.88 9.91 -33.18
CA VAL A 154 -9.24 10.31 -32.84
C VAL A 154 -9.61 11.56 -33.62
N LYS A 155 -10.39 11.34 -34.68
CA LYS A 155 -10.97 12.47 -35.46
C LYS A 155 -11.94 13.23 -34.57
N ASN A 156 -11.75 14.54 -34.43
CA ASN A 156 -12.59 15.45 -33.62
C ASN A 156 -12.42 15.34 -32.08
N GLY A 157 -11.49 14.52 -31.56
CA GLY A 157 -11.12 14.52 -30.15
C GLY A 157 -9.83 15.30 -29.90
N GLY A 158 -9.62 15.72 -28.67
CA GLY A 158 -8.39 16.40 -28.26
C GLY A 158 -8.13 16.30 -26.78
N ILE A 159 -6.96 16.77 -26.42
CA ILE A 159 -6.55 16.94 -25.04
C ILE A 159 -5.98 18.32 -24.81
N GLU A 160 -6.17 18.84 -23.62
CA GLU A 160 -5.56 20.06 -23.16
C GLU A 160 -4.82 19.77 -21.85
N ILE A 161 -3.58 20.23 -21.72
CA ILE A 161 -2.78 20.00 -20.54
C ILE A 161 -3.27 20.97 -19.45
N VAL A 162 -3.72 20.39 -18.34
CA VAL A 162 -4.14 21.16 -17.16
C VAL A 162 -2.92 21.50 -16.31
N ASP A 163 -2.15 20.45 -15.94
CA ASP A 163 -0.96 20.60 -15.14
C ASP A 163 0.21 19.81 -15.73
N TYR A 164 1.36 20.43 -15.79
CA TYR A 164 2.61 19.77 -16.11
C TYR A 164 3.19 19.07 -14.89
N ALA A 165 3.93 18.00 -15.13
CA ALA A 165 4.59 17.28 -14.05
C ALA A 165 5.71 18.10 -13.43
N GLU A 166 5.64 18.29 -12.13
CA GLU A 166 6.71 18.85 -11.32
C GLU A 166 7.67 17.77 -10.84
N THR A 167 8.91 18.17 -10.56
CA THR A 167 9.89 17.24 -9.99
C THR A 167 9.50 16.94 -8.54
N PRO A 168 9.19 15.68 -8.17
CA PRO A 168 8.77 15.35 -6.82
C PRO A 168 9.91 15.56 -5.82
N ASP A 169 9.62 16.18 -4.69
CA ASP A 169 10.61 16.42 -3.63
C ASP A 169 10.83 15.19 -2.76
N GLU A 170 9.78 14.39 -2.54
CA GLU A 170 9.81 13.21 -1.68
C GLU A 170 9.60 11.92 -2.48
N PRO A 171 10.23 10.80 -2.04
CA PRO A 171 9.99 9.52 -2.68
C PRO A 171 8.58 9.00 -2.35
N THR A 172 7.88 8.51 -3.35
CA THR A 172 6.55 7.90 -3.20
C THR A 172 6.64 6.52 -2.55
N PHE A 173 7.73 5.79 -2.77
CA PHE A 173 8.00 4.48 -2.20
C PHE A 173 9.48 4.35 -1.81
N PRO A 174 9.82 3.69 -0.68
CA PRO A 174 8.94 3.03 0.28
C PRO A 174 8.27 4.01 1.24
N ASN A 175 7.03 3.70 1.64
CA ASN A 175 6.39 4.42 2.74
C ASN A 175 6.97 3.90 4.07
N VAL A 176 8.02 4.58 4.55
CA VAL A 176 8.78 4.17 5.75
C VAL A 176 7.87 4.06 6.97
N TRP A 177 6.91 4.98 7.11
CA TRP A 177 5.97 4.99 8.23
C TRP A 177 5.08 3.73 8.26
N MET A 178 4.49 3.38 7.11
CA MET A 178 3.63 2.21 6.99
C MET A 178 4.41 0.91 7.17
N ASN A 179 5.62 0.82 6.62
CA ASN A 179 6.50 -0.34 6.78
C ASN A 179 6.93 -0.52 8.24
N THR A 180 7.24 0.57 8.95
CA THR A 180 7.58 0.54 10.38
C THR A 180 6.40 0.08 11.23
N ALA A 181 5.19 0.59 10.94
CA ALA A 181 3.98 0.15 11.63
C ALA A 181 3.68 -1.35 11.39
N ALA A 182 3.85 -1.82 10.15
CA ALA A 182 3.72 -3.24 9.81
C ALA A 182 4.76 -4.10 10.56
N GLY A 183 6.00 -3.60 10.70
CA GLY A 183 7.05 -4.25 11.50
C GLY A 183 6.71 -4.35 12.97
N ALA A 184 6.18 -3.28 13.54
CA ALA A 184 5.71 -3.27 14.91
C ALA A 184 4.59 -4.31 15.13
N ALA A 185 3.59 -4.35 14.24
CA ALA A 185 2.50 -5.31 14.31
C ALA A 185 2.98 -6.76 14.19
N ALA A 186 3.87 -7.05 13.24
CA ALA A 186 4.45 -8.37 13.07
C ALA A 186 5.28 -8.80 14.29
N GLY A 187 6.12 -7.91 14.83
CA GLY A 187 6.89 -8.16 16.06
C GLY A 187 6.00 -8.43 17.26
N PHE A 188 4.93 -7.66 17.43
CA PHE A 188 3.94 -7.88 18.47
C PHE A 188 3.28 -9.26 18.34
N LEU A 189 2.76 -9.63 17.16
CA LEU A 189 2.09 -10.91 16.91
C LEU A 189 3.04 -12.09 17.14
N MET A 190 4.29 -11.98 16.69
CA MET A 190 5.30 -13.03 16.85
C MET A 190 5.61 -13.28 18.33
N VAL A 191 5.83 -12.24 19.13
CA VAL A 191 6.12 -12.38 20.56
C VAL A 191 4.90 -12.87 21.32
N CYS A 192 3.71 -12.33 21.06
CA CYS A 192 2.47 -12.81 21.67
C CYS A 192 2.21 -14.28 21.32
N GLY A 193 2.33 -14.64 20.05
CA GLY A 193 2.17 -16.03 19.59
C GLY A 193 3.15 -16.97 20.26
N PHE A 194 4.42 -16.59 20.38
CA PHE A 194 5.44 -17.38 21.07
C PHE A 194 5.10 -17.62 22.56
N TYR A 195 4.63 -16.60 23.27
CA TYR A 195 4.24 -16.76 24.66
C TYR A 195 2.96 -17.57 24.85
N LEU A 196 1.99 -17.44 23.94
CA LEU A 196 0.77 -18.26 23.95
C LEU A 196 1.09 -19.72 23.68
N LEU A 197 1.92 -20.03 22.68
CA LEU A 197 2.39 -21.37 22.40
C LEU A 197 3.16 -21.97 23.58
N LYS A 198 4.06 -21.19 24.15
CA LYS A 198 4.82 -21.63 25.34
C LYS A 198 3.90 -21.93 26.53
N GLU A 199 2.85 -21.17 26.75
CA GLU A 199 1.88 -21.44 27.80
C GLU A 199 0.99 -22.64 27.46
N TYR A 200 0.61 -22.82 26.18
CA TYR A 200 -0.14 -23.99 25.72
C TYR A 200 0.63 -25.30 25.94
N PHE A 201 1.94 -25.34 25.65
CA PHE A 201 2.79 -26.51 25.87
C PHE A 201 3.25 -26.67 27.32
N ARG A 202 2.81 -25.80 28.21
CA ARG A 202 3.21 -25.85 29.62
C ARG A 202 2.30 -26.75 30.39
N THR A 203 2.69 -28.03 30.48
CA THR A 203 1.97 -29.11 31.17
C THR A 203 2.16 -29.10 32.70
N LYS A 204 2.70 -28.01 33.29
CA LYS A 204 2.92 -27.96 34.74
C LYS A 204 1.68 -27.47 35.47
N VAL A 205 1.10 -28.36 36.26
CA VAL A 205 0.08 -28.07 37.28
C VAL A 205 0.69 -27.06 38.28
N ARG A 206 0.12 -25.86 38.40
CA ARG A 206 0.66 -24.79 39.27
C ARG A 206 -0.23 -24.45 40.44
N LYS A 207 -1.50 -24.82 40.39
CA LYS A 207 -2.48 -24.49 41.42
C LYS A 207 -3.31 -25.73 41.75
N GLU A 208 -3.81 -25.77 42.99
CA GLU A 208 -4.77 -26.77 43.45
C GLU A 208 -6.02 -26.88 42.58
N GLU A 209 -6.45 -25.75 42.02
CA GLU A 209 -7.60 -25.65 41.11
C GLU A 209 -7.38 -26.45 39.80
N ASP A 210 -6.14 -26.49 39.29
CA ASP A 210 -5.78 -27.25 38.08
C ASP A 210 -5.92 -28.78 38.31
N LEU A 211 -5.66 -29.27 39.53
CA LEU A 211 -5.84 -30.67 39.91
C LEU A 211 -7.32 -31.06 39.98
N ARG A 212 -8.15 -30.21 40.55
CA ARG A 212 -9.60 -30.44 40.64
C ARG A 212 -10.26 -30.48 39.27
N GLU A 213 -9.81 -29.61 38.34
CA GLU A 213 -10.34 -29.57 36.96
C GLU A 213 -9.92 -30.80 36.14
N TYR A 214 -8.70 -31.32 36.37
CA TYR A 214 -8.19 -32.46 35.61
C TYR A 214 -8.79 -33.81 36.05
N PHE A 215 -9.06 -33.97 37.35
CA PHE A 215 -9.54 -35.25 37.89
C PHE A 215 -11.05 -35.29 38.15
N GLY A 216 -11.75 -34.18 37.98
CA GLY A 216 -13.23 -34.15 38.01
C GLY A 216 -13.87 -34.65 39.31
N MET A 217 -13.12 -34.84 40.38
CA MET A 217 -13.57 -35.31 41.66
C MET A 217 -13.18 -34.34 42.77
N ASP A 218 -14.03 -34.20 43.79
CA ASP A 218 -13.70 -33.54 45.05
C ASP A 218 -12.70 -34.42 45.84
N ILE A 219 -11.43 -34.39 45.42
CA ILE A 219 -10.36 -35.08 46.14
C ILE A 219 -9.94 -34.17 47.27
N PRO A 220 -10.05 -34.63 48.57
CA PRO A 220 -9.58 -33.87 49.69
C PRO A 220 -8.05 -33.75 49.61
N ILE A 221 -7.57 -32.52 49.49
CA ILE A 221 -6.13 -32.20 49.49
C ILE A 221 -5.63 -32.31 50.92
N LEU A 222 -4.90 -33.38 51.21
CA LEU A 222 -4.41 -33.69 52.57
C LEU A 222 -3.25 -32.82 53.01
N GLY A 223 -2.68 -32.00 52.12
CA GLY A 223 -1.63 -31.04 52.47
C GLY A 223 -0.82 -30.57 51.29
N THR A 224 -0.34 -29.33 51.32
CA THR A 224 0.65 -28.77 50.37
C THR A 224 2.03 -28.78 51.02
N CYS A 225 2.96 -29.55 50.48
CA CYS A 225 4.36 -29.46 50.90
C CYS A 225 5.07 -28.31 50.19
N LEU A 226 5.46 -27.29 50.91
CA LEU A 226 6.34 -26.22 50.44
C LEU A 226 7.78 -26.76 50.48
N LEU A 227 8.31 -27.20 49.32
CA LEU A 227 9.73 -27.42 49.15
C LEU A 227 10.41 -26.02 49.14
N TYR A 228 11.00 -25.66 50.24
CA TYR A 228 11.92 -24.54 50.35
C TYR A 228 13.21 -24.93 49.63
N THR A 229 13.40 -24.50 48.40
CA THR A 229 14.74 -24.50 47.79
C THR A 229 15.44 -23.25 48.32
N SER A 230 16.30 -23.45 49.29
CA SER A 230 17.30 -22.48 49.72
C SER A 230 18.27 -22.34 48.54
N ASP A 231 18.17 -21.25 47.79
CA ASP A 231 19.25 -20.80 46.91
C ASP A 231 20.29 -20.12 47.83
N ALA A 232 21.44 -20.82 47.98
CA ALA A 232 22.68 -20.28 48.49
C ALA A 232 23.44 -19.58 47.36
#